data_53c2e315978e7540b232ec7015d0c76b
#
_entry.id   53c2e315978e7540b232ec7015d0c76b
#
_cell.length_a   1.000
_cell.length_b   1.000
_cell.length_c   1.000
_cell.angle_alpha   90.00
_cell.angle_beta   90.00
_cell.angle_gamma   90.00
#
_symmetry.space_group_name_H-M   'P 1'
#
loop_
_entity.id
_entity.type
_entity.pdbx_description
1 polymer ?
#
loop_
_entity_poly.entity_id
_entity_poly.type
_entity_poly.pdbx_seq_one_letter_code
_entity_poly.pdbx_strand_id
1 'polypeptide(L)'
;KMTLHRIANELVAEARDHGCSVIAFEDLTDIRERTGASWGHKWAFNRLYEYVEYKAVEYGIIVEQVDPENTSRRCSTCGFTHPDNREGEAFDCQKCGYENHADYNAAKNIGLRYLRRNQTGGDEGAPLGVRLNSGTLNVNGEYESPADVSARAGVHAESHRFSGG
;
A
#
# COMPACT_ATOMS: atom_id res chain seq x y z
N LYS A 1 -7.33 25.93 -8.93
CA LYS A 1 -8.23 25.78 -7.75
C LYS A 1 -9.46 24.91 -8.05
N MET A 2 -10.23 25.23 -9.12
CA MET A 2 -11.44 24.46 -9.47
C MET A 2 -11.16 22.99 -9.77
N THR A 3 -10.06 22.66 -10.42
CA THR A 3 -9.72 21.28 -10.78
C THR A 3 -9.46 20.40 -9.55
N LEU A 4 -8.68 20.89 -8.57
CA LEU A 4 -8.38 20.11 -7.33
C LEU A 4 -9.64 19.88 -6.48
N HIS A 5 -10.54 20.86 -6.41
CA HIS A 5 -11.82 20.68 -5.71
C HIS A 5 -12.69 19.62 -6.38
N ARG A 6 -12.71 19.57 -7.73
CA ARG A 6 -13.44 18.56 -8.48
C ARG A 6 -12.87 17.17 -8.22
N ILE A 7 -11.54 17.02 -8.31
CA ILE A 7 -10.86 15.76 -8.04
C ILE A 7 -11.15 15.30 -6.60
N ALA A 8 -11.08 16.20 -5.62
CA ALA A 8 -11.40 15.86 -4.23
C ALA A 8 -12.86 15.40 -4.06
N ASN A 9 -13.82 16.03 -4.75
CA ASN A 9 -15.21 15.61 -4.70
C ASN A 9 -15.40 14.22 -5.32
N GLU A 10 -14.79 13.97 -6.48
CA GLU A 10 -14.86 12.68 -7.17
C GLU A 10 -14.25 11.57 -6.31
N LEU A 11 -13.10 11.82 -5.69
CA LEU A 11 -12.43 10.85 -4.82
C LEU A 11 -13.25 10.51 -3.57
N VAL A 12 -13.82 11.50 -2.90
CA VAL A 12 -14.66 11.29 -1.71
C VAL A 12 -15.97 10.59 -2.09
N ALA A 13 -16.59 10.96 -3.23
CA ALA A 13 -17.78 10.29 -3.74
C ALA A 13 -17.51 8.81 -4.05
N GLU A 14 -16.40 8.51 -4.71
CA GLU A 14 -15.98 7.14 -5.02
C GLU A 14 -15.77 6.32 -3.74
N ALA A 15 -15.06 6.88 -2.76
CA ALA A 15 -14.84 6.22 -1.47
C ALA A 15 -16.16 5.94 -0.73
N ARG A 16 -17.09 6.90 -0.71
CA ARG A 16 -18.41 6.74 -0.12
C ARG A 16 -19.23 5.66 -0.83
N ASP A 17 -19.28 5.68 -2.16
CA ASP A 17 -20.10 4.79 -2.97
C ASP A 17 -19.61 3.33 -2.89
N HIS A 18 -18.33 3.13 -2.58
CA HIS A 18 -17.74 1.83 -2.29
C HIS A 18 -17.74 1.46 -0.79
N GLY A 19 -18.34 2.27 0.08
CA GLY A 19 -18.40 2.01 1.51
C GLY A 19 -17.05 2.04 2.22
N CYS A 20 -16.09 2.80 1.68
CA CYS A 20 -14.75 2.93 2.27
C CYS A 20 -14.82 3.77 3.55
N SER A 21 -14.14 3.32 4.60
CA SER A 21 -14.01 4.07 5.85
C SER A 21 -12.73 4.91 5.89
N VAL A 22 -11.80 4.67 4.99
CA VAL A 22 -10.48 5.33 4.95
C VAL A 22 -10.05 5.62 3.52
N ILE A 23 -9.45 6.80 3.32
CA ILE A 23 -8.69 7.16 2.13
C ILE A 23 -7.23 7.30 2.53
N ALA A 24 -6.35 6.51 1.95
CA ALA A 24 -4.92 6.54 2.23
C ALA A 24 -4.15 7.30 1.15
N PHE A 25 -3.29 8.22 1.56
CA PHE A 25 -2.36 8.97 0.72
C PHE A 25 -0.91 8.62 1.02
N GLU A 26 -0.02 8.85 0.08
CA GLU A 26 1.41 8.86 0.37
C GLU A 26 1.80 10.09 1.19
N ASP A 27 2.67 9.91 2.19
CA ASP A 27 3.33 11.03 2.85
C ASP A 27 4.48 11.55 1.98
N LEU A 28 4.25 12.66 1.31
CA LEU A 28 5.22 13.31 0.45
C LEU A 28 5.96 14.47 1.16
N THR A 29 5.97 14.51 2.48
CA THR A 29 6.58 15.59 3.25
C THR A 29 8.07 15.73 2.93
N ASP A 30 8.79 14.62 2.83
CA ASP A 30 10.25 14.58 2.61
C ASP A 30 10.66 14.29 1.15
N ILE A 31 9.73 14.37 0.20
CA ILE A 31 10.01 14.02 -1.20
C ILE A 31 11.09 14.90 -1.86
N ARG A 32 11.33 16.10 -1.33
CA ARG A 32 12.36 17.01 -1.83
C ARG A 32 13.77 16.45 -1.81
N GLU A 33 14.08 15.70 -0.76
CA GLU A 33 15.42 15.13 -0.57
C GLU A 33 15.65 13.92 -1.48
N ARG A 34 14.56 13.24 -1.86
CA ARG A 34 14.60 11.97 -2.60
C ARG A 34 14.54 12.08 -4.11
N THR A 35 13.80 13.06 -4.68
CA THR A 35 13.44 13.02 -6.11
C THR A 35 13.68 14.32 -6.87
N GLY A 36 14.04 15.43 -6.22
CA GLY A 36 14.13 16.73 -6.87
C GLY A 36 12.80 17.23 -7.45
N ALA A 37 11.67 16.71 -6.99
CA ALA A 37 10.34 17.07 -7.47
C ALA A 37 10.09 18.56 -7.37
N SER A 38 9.46 19.13 -8.40
CA SER A 38 9.20 20.58 -8.47
C SER A 38 8.27 21.00 -7.32
N TRP A 39 8.50 22.21 -6.80
CA TRP A 39 7.72 22.80 -5.71
C TRP A 39 6.20 22.83 -6.02
N GLY A 40 5.83 23.00 -7.28
CA GLY A 40 4.44 23.05 -7.73
C GLY A 40 3.68 21.72 -7.55
N HIS A 41 4.34 20.59 -7.76
CA HIS A 41 3.71 19.28 -7.56
C HIS A 41 3.42 18.99 -6.08
N LYS A 42 4.36 19.30 -5.19
CA LYS A 42 4.16 19.15 -3.74
C LYS A 42 3.02 20.04 -3.25
N TRP A 43 2.98 21.31 -3.71
CA TRP A 43 1.89 22.21 -3.34
C TRP A 43 0.51 21.70 -3.79
N ALA A 44 0.40 21.24 -5.03
CA ALA A 44 -0.85 20.72 -5.57
C ALA A 44 -1.32 19.46 -4.82
N PHE A 45 -0.40 18.58 -4.46
CA PHE A 45 -0.68 17.37 -3.70
C PHE A 45 -1.17 17.69 -2.28
N ASN A 46 -0.47 18.56 -1.55
CA ASN A 46 -0.88 18.98 -0.22
C ASN A 46 -2.27 19.65 -0.23
N ARG A 47 -2.53 20.47 -1.26
CA ARG A 47 -3.86 21.07 -1.43
C ARG A 47 -4.95 20.07 -1.72
N LEU A 48 -4.66 19.05 -2.52
CA LEU A 48 -5.60 17.97 -2.78
C LEU A 48 -5.89 17.21 -1.48
N TYR A 49 -4.86 16.87 -0.71
CA TYR A 49 -4.98 16.21 0.58
C TYR A 49 -5.90 17.01 1.53
N GLU A 50 -5.63 18.30 1.75
CA GLU A 50 -6.45 19.19 2.57
C GLU A 50 -7.92 19.21 2.10
N TYR A 51 -8.15 19.26 0.78
CA TYR A 51 -9.50 19.29 0.22
C TYR A 51 -10.24 17.97 0.42
N VAL A 52 -9.55 16.84 0.31
CA VAL A 52 -10.15 15.52 0.56
C VAL A 52 -10.44 15.36 2.05
N GLU A 53 -9.51 15.76 2.93
CA GLU A 53 -9.65 15.64 4.37
C GLU A 53 -10.92 16.33 4.90
N TYR A 54 -11.09 17.63 4.61
CA TYR A 54 -12.27 18.33 5.12
C TYR A 54 -13.60 17.86 4.50
N LYS A 55 -13.58 17.34 3.26
CA LYS A 55 -14.79 16.79 2.61
C LYS A 55 -15.14 15.39 3.12
N ALA A 56 -14.15 14.58 3.37
CA ALA A 56 -14.31 13.21 3.84
C ALA A 56 -14.95 13.15 5.24
N VAL A 57 -14.68 14.14 6.09
CA VAL A 57 -15.25 14.26 7.44
C VAL A 57 -16.80 14.29 7.42
N GLU A 58 -17.41 14.91 6.42
CA GLU A 58 -18.87 14.95 6.29
C GLU A 58 -19.52 13.56 6.15
N TYR A 59 -18.75 12.59 5.67
CA TYR A 59 -19.19 11.21 5.44
C TYR A 59 -18.61 10.22 6.45
N GLY A 60 -17.91 10.70 7.48
CA GLY A 60 -17.24 9.84 8.46
C GLY A 60 -16.06 9.05 7.89
N ILE A 61 -15.49 9.48 6.76
CA ILE A 61 -14.33 8.86 6.13
C ILE A 61 -13.06 9.50 6.69
N ILE A 62 -12.14 8.68 7.18
CA ILE A 62 -10.84 9.10 7.71
C ILE A 62 -9.85 9.23 6.55
N VAL A 63 -9.01 10.27 6.58
CA VAL A 63 -7.92 10.45 5.61
C VAL A 63 -6.59 10.28 6.33
N GLU A 64 -5.74 9.39 5.82
CA GLU A 64 -4.49 8.99 6.45
C GLU A 64 -3.32 9.07 5.47
N GLN A 65 -2.14 9.32 5.99
CA GLN A 65 -0.90 9.29 5.21
C GLN A 65 -0.06 8.07 5.59
N VAL A 66 0.57 7.47 4.58
CA VAL A 66 1.46 6.32 4.73
C VAL A 66 2.81 6.59 4.08
N ASP A 67 3.84 5.94 4.57
CA ASP A 67 5.20 6.04 4.03
C ASP A 67 5.21 5.62 2.54
N PRO A 68 5.76 6.46 1.64
CA PRO A 68 5.80 6.21 0.19
C PRO A 68 6.90 5.24 -0.25
N GLU A 69 7.73 4.73 0.65
CA GLU A 69 8.90 3.94 0.27
C GLU A 69 8.53 2.73 -0.59
N ASN A 70 9.09 2.66 -1.80
CA ASN A 70 8.92 1.57 -2.78
C ASN A 70 7.46 1.29 -3.25
N THR A 71 6.48 2.11 -2.94
CA THR A 71 5.09 1.89 -3.39
C THR A 71 4.96 1.78 -4.90
N SER A 72 5.77 2.53 -5.65
CA SER A 72 5.77 2.55 -7.12
C SER A 72 6.48 1.37 -7.78
N ARG A 73 7.39 0.68 -7.07
CA ARG A 73 8.23 -0.42 -7.61
C ARG A 73 7.85 -1.79 -7.06
N ARG A 74 7.06 -1.83 -6.01
CA ARG A 74 6.59 -3.05 -5.37
C ARG A 74 5.41 -3.64 -6.15
N CYS A 75 5.41 -4.94 -6.35
CA CYS A 75 4.26 -5.65 -6.89
C CYS A 75 3.14 -5.76 -5.83
N SER A 76 1.95 -5.27 -6.15
CA SER A 76 0.81 -5.36 -5.23
C SER A 76 0.28 -6.78 -5.06
N THR A 77 0.63 -7.70 -5.95
CA THR A 77 0.20 -9.10 -5.93
C THR A 77 1.14 -9.98 -5.12
N CYS A 78 2.44 -9.99 -5.45
CA CYS A 78 3.41 -10.87 -4.79
C CYS A 78 4.37 -10.13 -3.84
N GLY A 79 4.38 -8.79 -3.84
CA GLY A 79 5.21 -7.95 -3.00
C GLY A 79 6.66 -7.80 -3.45
N PHE A 80 7.08 -8.48 -4.51
CA PHE A 80 8.44 -8.34 -5.03
C PHE A 80 8.72 -6.90 -5.45
N THR A 81 9.84 -6.36 -4.97
CA THR A 81 10.26 -4.98 -5.21
C THR A 81 11.50 -4.98 -6.08
N HIS A 82 11.41 -4.42 -7.28
CA HIS A 82 12.54 -4.28 -8.20
C HIS A 82 12.39 -3.01 -9.04
N PRO A 83 13.48 -2.29 -9.36
CA PRO A 83 13.42 -1.12 -10.23
C PRO A 83 12.77 -1.40 -11.58
N ASP A 84 13.07 -2.55 -12.20
CA ASP A 84 12.59 -2.93 -13.51
C ASP A 84 11.13 -3.39 -13.54
N ASN A 85 10.46 -3.46 -12.39
CA ASN A 85 9.01 -3.71 -12.34
C ASN A 85 8.20 -2.54 -12.92
N ARG A 86 8.80 -1.34 -13.05
CA ARG A 86 8.10 -0.16 -13.55
C ARG A 86 8.88 0.48 -14.68
N GLU A 87 8.21 0.66 -15.82
CA GLU A 87 8.69 1.45 -16.95
C GLU A 87 7.63 2.48 -17.34
N GLY A 88 7.83 3.76 -16.96
CA GLY A 88 6.86 4.82 -17.21
C GLY A 88 5.52 4.55 -16.54
N GLU A 89 4.47 4.39 -17.35
CA GLU A 89 3.11 4.07 -16.91
C GLU A 89 2.82 2.57 -16.85
N ALA A 90 3.72 1.73 -17.35
CA ALA A 90 3.58 0.28 -17.32
C ALA A 90 4.20 -0.29 -16.04
N PHE A 91 3.56 -1.30 -15.49
CA PHE A 91 4.04 -2.13 -14.40
C PHE A 91 4.02 -3.59 -14.82
N ASP A 92 5.18 -4.25 -14.78
CA ASP A 92 5.35 -5.68 -15.09
C ASP A 92 6.26 -6.30 -14.02
N CYS A 93 5.71 -7.19 -13.22
CA CYS A 93 6.43 -7.82 -12.14
C CYS A 93 7.41 -8.87 -12.64
N GLN A 94 8.70 -8.63 -12.49
CA GLN A 94 9.78 -9.52 -12.93
C GLN A 94 9.80 -10.87 -12.19
N LYS A 95 9.01 -11.02 -11.11
CA LYS A 95 8.92 -12.28 -10.36
C LYS A 95 7.67 -13.09 -10.70
N CYS A 96 6.48 -12.49 -10.70
CA CYS A 96 5.22 -13.22 -10.85
C CYS A 96 4.50 -12.94 -12.17
N GLY A 97 5.01 -12.03 -13.01
CA GLY A 97 4.40 -11.66 -14.28
C GLY A 97 3.08 -10.88 -14.16
N TYR A 98 2.82 -10.26 -12.99
CA TYR A 98 1.66 -9.40 -12.84
C TYR A 98 1.86 -8.10 -13.60
N GLU A 99 0.99 -7.83 -14.56
CA GLU A 99 0.99 -6.64 -15.40
C GLU A 99 -0.18 -5.73 -15.05
N ASN A 100 0.07 -4.41 -14.99
CA ASN A 100 -0.97 -3.40 -14.78
C ASN A 100 -0.46 -1.99 -15.08
N HIS A 101 -1.35 -0.98 -14.98
CA HIS A 101 -0.94 0.41 -14.94
C HIS A 101 -0.15 0.70 -13.66
N ALA A 102 1.00 1.38 -13.79
CA ALA A 102 1.92 1.60 -12.67
C ALA A 102 1.28 2.38 -11.51
N ASP A 103 0.47 3.39 -11.80
CA ASP A 103 -0.19 4.20 -10.76
C ASP A 103 -1.30 3.41 -10.05
N TYR A 104 -2.00 2.52 -10.76
CA TYR A 104 -2.98 1.62 -10.14
C TYR A 104 -2.30 0.62 -9.20
N ASN A 105 -1.18 0.03 -9.62
CA ASN A 105 -0.38 -0.83 -8.75
C ASN A 105 0.15 -0.07 -7.51
N ALA A 106 0.63 1.17 -7.68
CA ALA A 106 1.09 2.02 -6.59
C ALA A 106 -0.05 2.35 -5.60
N ALA A 107 -1.24 2.72 -6.10
CA ALA A 107 -2.40 2.99 -5.26
C ALA A 107 -2.80 1.77 -4.41
N LYS A 108 -2.76 0.56 -4.98
CA LYS A 108 -2.97 -0.68 -4.21
C LYS A 108 -1.93 -0.86 -3.11
N ASN A 109 -0.66 -0.58 -3.40
CA ASN A 109 0.41 -0.67 -2.39
C ASN A 109 0.23 0.33 -1.24
N ILE A 110 -0.26 1.54 -1.52
CA ILE A 110 -0.58 2.55 -0.49
C ILE A 110 -1.67 2.02 0.45
N GLY A 111 -2.78 1.51 -0.10
CA GLY A 111 -3.85 0.91 0.68
C GLY A 111 -3.37 -0.31 1.50
N LEU A 112 -2.59 -1.20 0.90
CA LEU A 112 -2.00 -2.35 1.57
C LEU A 112 -1.07 -1.94 2.73
N ARG A 113 -0.31 -0.85 2.57
CA ARG A 113 0.57 -0.33 3.60
C ARG A 113 -0.20 0.23 4.80
N TYR A 114 -1.28 0.96 4.54
CA TYR A 114 -2.18 1.41 5.59
C TYR A 114 -2.72 0.23 6.41
N LEU A 115 -3.25 -0.78 5.73
CA LEU A 115 -3.82 -1.96 6.39
C LEU A 115 -2.80 -2.69 7.26
N ARG A 116 -1.56 -2.85 6.78
CA ARG A 116 -0.48 -3.49 7.55
C ARG A 116 -0.09 -2.70 8.79
N ARG A 117 0.04 -1.38 8.68
CA ARG A 117 0.37 -0.52 9.82
C ARG A 117 -0.63 -0.71 10.98
N ASN A 118 -1.89 -0.86 10.65
CA ASN A 118 -2.95 -1.00 11.65
C ASN A 118 -3.15 -2.44 12.15
N GLN A 119 -2.56 -3.44 11.49
CA GLN A 119 -2.59 -4.83 11.93
C GLN A 119 -1.51 -5.18 12.95
N THR A 120 -0.42 -4.42 13.03
CA THR A 120 0.71 -4.68 13.95
C THR A 120 0.45 -4.23 15.38
N GLY A 121 -0.70 -3.66 15.69
CA GLY A 121 -1.03 -3.05 16.97
C GLY A 121 -1.83 -3.91 17.95
N GLY A 122 -2.05 -5.20 17.72
CA GLY A 122 -2.83 -6.03 18.64
C GLY A 122 -2.77 -7.52 18.31
N ASP A 123 -2.50 -8.31 19.32
CA ASP A 123 -2.45 -9.77 19.31
C ASP A 123 -3.84 -10.42 19.17
N GLU A 124 -4.86 -9.67 18.84
CA GLU A 124 -6.22 -10.17 18.65
C GLU A 124 -6.81 -9.77 17.31
N GLY A 125 -6.63 -10.68 16.36
CA GLY A 125 -7.51 -10.79 15.21
C GLY A 125 -7.33 -9.72 14.14
N ALA A 126 -6.60 -10.06 13.07
CA ALA A 126 -6.77 -9.38 11.79
C ALA A 126 -8.27 -9.29 11.47
N PRO A 127 -8.80 -8.13 11.02
CA PRO A 127 -10.19 -8.02 10.63
C PRO A 127 -10.51 -9.14 9.66
N LEU A 128 -11.46 -9.98 10.01
CA LEU A 128 -11.97 -11.06 9.18
C LEU A 128 -12.37 -10.46 7.81
N GLY A 129 -11.62 -10.76 6.78
CA GLY A 129 -11.90 -10.30 5.41
C GLY A 129 -10.74 -9.62 4.68
N VAL A 130 -9.73 -9.10 5.36
CA VAL A 130 -8.50 -8.61 4.72
C VAL A 130 -7.48 -9.75 4.66
N ARG A 131 -7.79 -10.78 3.90
CA ARG A 131 -6.75 -11.65 3.37
C ARG A 131 -6.00 -10.85 2.32
N LEU A 132 -5.02 -10.10 2.79
CA LEU A 132 -3.98 -9.63 1.91
C LEU A 132 -3.38 -10.90 1.29
N ASN A 133 -3.57 -11.15 0.01
CA ASN A 133 -2.85 -12.17 -0.74
C ASN A 133 -1.34 -11.88 -0.79
N SER A 134 -0.89 -11.08 0.12
CA SER A 134 0.45 -10.58 0.25
C SER A 134 1.04 -11.20 1.51
N GLY A 135 2.11 -11.93 1.39
CA GLY A 135 2.89 -12.43 2.50
C GLY A 135 3.29 -11.34 3.50
N THR A 136 4.07 -11.68 4.47
CA THR A 136 4.58 -10.77 5.49
C THR A 136 5.91 -10.17 5.07
N LEU A 137 6.27 -9.03 5.65
CA LEU A 137 7.67 -8.58 5.63
C LEU A 137 8.45 -9.44 6.60
N ASN A 138 9.62 -9.93 6.18
CA ASN A 138 10.55 -10.59 7.10
C ASN A 138 11.19 -9.55 8.04
N VAL A 139 11.99 -10.03 8.99
CA VAL A 139 12.67 -9.19 10.00
C VAL A 139 13.61 -8.13 9.38
N ASN A 140 14.01 -8.33 8.12
CA ASN A 140 14.88 -7.40 7.38
C ASN A 140 14.07 -6.39 6.54
N GLY A 141 12.74 -6.42 6.63
CA GLY A 141 11.85 -5.57 5.83
C GLY A 141 11.66 -6.06 4.38
N GLU A 142 12.17 -7.26 4.04
CA GLU A 142 11.94 -7.89 2.74
C GLU A 142 10.61 -8.65 2.76
N TYR A 143 9.93 -8.64 1.63
CA TYR A 143 8.65 -9.30 1.49
C TYR A 143 8.80 -10.80 1.28
N GLU A 144 8.07 -11.58 2.07
CA GLU A 144 7.89 -13.01 1.88
C GLU A 144 6.48 -13.31 1.35
N SER A 145 6.41 -14.04 0.26
CA SER A 145 5.12 -14.46 -0.31
C SER A 145 4.40 -15.45 0.64
N PRO A 146 3.08 -15.62 0.54
CA PRO A 146 2.36 -16.65 1.32
C PRO A 146 2.93 -18.07 1.12
N ALA A 147 3.46 -18.35 -0.08
CA ALA A 147 4.11 -19.62 -0.38
C ALA A 147 5.43 -19.80 0.41
N ASP A 148 6.24 -18.74 0.49
CA ASP A 148 7.51 -18.78 1.25
C ASP A 148 7.26 -18.92 2.75
N VAL A 149 6.25 -18.23 3.28
CA VAL A 149 5.84 -18.34 4.69
C VAL A 149 5.32 -19.75 5.01
N SER A 150 4.53 -20.33 4.12
CA SER A 150 4.00 -21.69 4.28
C SER A 150 5.11 -22.74 4.21
N ALA A 151 6.09 -22.56 3.33
CA ALA A 151 7.24 -23.45 3.22
C ALA A 151 8.09 -23.45 4.49
N ARG A 152 8.33 -22.30 5.11
CA ARG A 152 9.04 -22.20 6.40
C ARG A 152 8.27 -22.88 7.54
N ALA A 153 6.96 -22.69 7.62
CA ALA A 153 6.14 -23.32 8.63
C ALA A 153 6.18 -24.86 8.51
N GLY A 154 6.22 -25.38 7.27
CA GLY A 154 6.37 -26.81 6.99
C GLY A 154 7.71 -27.39 7.46
N VAL A 155 8.81 -26.67 7.23
CA VAL A 155 10.15 -27.11 7.66
C VAL A 155 10.27 -27.17 9.19
N HIS A 156 9.66 -26.23 9.91
CA HIS A 156 9.64 -26.28 11.38
C HIS A 156 8.78 -27.41 11.94
N ALA A 157 7.72 -27.81 11.25
CA ALA A 157 6.88 -28.93 11.67
C ALA A 157 7.59 -30.30 11.53
N GLU A 158 8.48 -30.42 10.54
CA GLU A 158 9.27 -31.66 10.35
C GLU A 158 10.43 -31.77 11.34
N SER A 159 11.06 -30.66 11.75
CA SER A 159 12.19 -30.69 12.70
C SER A 159 11.77 -31.11 14.12
N HIS A 160 10.49 -30.98 14.50
CA HIS A 160 9.97 -31.43 15.79
C HIS A 160 9.58 -32.89 15.84
N ARG A 161 9.58 -33.63 14.72
CA ARG A 161 9.26 -35.05 14.67
C ARG A 161 10.43 -35.98 14.93
N PHE A 162 11.65 -35.50 15.02
CA PHE A 162 12.86 -36.31 15.17
C PHE A 162 13.50 -36.32 16.57
N SER A 163 12.86 -35.79 17.61
CA SER A 163 13.36 -35.85 18.99
C SER A 163 12.39 -36.58 19.92
N GLY A 164 12.09 -37.81 19.61
CA GLY A 164 11.28 -38.71 20.43
C GLY A 164 11.55 -40.18 20.08
N GLY A 165 12.68 -40.66 20.50
CA GLY A 165 13.04 -42.08 20.45
C GLY A 165 13.98 -42.39 21.57
#